data_e345a40c9b0d6747914e37fca0af10e7
#
_entry.id   e345a40c9b0d6747914e37fca0af10e7
#
_cell.length_a   1.000
_cell.length_b   1.000
_cell.length_c   1.000
_cell.angle_alpha   90.00
_cell.angle_beta   90.00
_cell.angle_gamma   90.00
#
_symmetry.space_group_name_H-M   'P 1'
#
loop_
_entity.id
_entity.type
_entity.pdbx_description
1 polymer ?
#
loop_
_entity_poly.entity_id
_entity_poly.type
_entity_poly.pdbx_seq_one_letter_code
_entity_poly.pdbx_strand_id
1 'polypeptide(L)'
;MNQQTKPWGAIIVMIALFAMIAFVTNLCSPMANIIKAQGDIPEALAQIGNYGNFVAYLLMGIPAGMLIAKFGYKKTALIGLTVGIIGILVQWSSSFMDAKANLGMVFGVYLIGAFITGFCMCILNCVVNPMLNLLGGGGNAGNQLIQTGGVFNSLAAVAVYIIMGALIGEVTAETKIADATPALMIALGIFVVAFITIMFTKIDEPEQAPVDVNLIKGALKYRHFVLGILGIFLYMGIEVGTPTYVNMYLVNTPELGINAATAGLIVAVYWFLMMIGRFVGASIGNKVSS
;
A
#
# COMPACT_ATOMS: atom_id res chain seq x y z
N MET A 1 -31.74 -8.48 -22.07
CA MET A 1 -30.51 -8.06 -21.36
C MET A 1 -30.12 -9.20 -20.43
N ASN A 2 -29.11 -10.00 -20.83
CA ASN A 2 -28.58 -11.06 -19.96
C ASN A 2 -27.95 -10.38 -18.74
N GLN A 3 -28.49 -10.62 -17.57
CA GLN A 3 -27.80 -10.34 -16.30
C GLN A 3 -26.57 -11.25 -16.25
N GLN A 4 -25.44 -10.77 -16.74
CA GLN A 4 -24.17 -11.43 -16.47
C GLN A 4 -24.00 -11.46 -14.94
N THR A 5 -24.01 -12.65 -14.38
CA THR A 5 -23.76 -12.85 -12.94
C THR A 5 -22.39 -12.22 -12.62
N LYS A 6 -22.40 -11.25 -11.69
CA LYS A 6 -21.15 -10.59 -11.28
C LYS A 6 -20.12 -11.63 -10.87
N PRO A 7 -18.87 -11.55 -11.35
CA PRO A 7 -17.82 -12.52 -11.02
C PRO A 7 -17.29 -12.27 -9.59
N TRP A 8 -18.11 -12.63 -8.59
CA TRP A 8 -17.83 -12.38 -7.17
C TRP A 8 -16.46 -12.91 -6.72
N GLY A 9 -16.01 -14.04 -7.28
CA GLY A 9 -14.68 -14.58 -6.97
C GLY A 9 -13.56 -13.61 -7.32
N ALA A 10 -13.58 -13.04 -8.52
CA ALA A 10 -12.59 -12.05 -8.95
C ALA A 10 -12.70 -10.74 -8.13
N ILE A 11 -13.94 -10.30 -7.82
CA ILE A 11 -14.17 -9.10 -7.02
C ILE A 11 -13.56 -9.26 -5.61
N ILE A 12 -13.84 -10.37 -4.93
CA ILE A 12 -13.32 -10.65 -3.59
C ILE A 12 -11.79 -10.68 -3.60
N VAL A 13 -11.19 -11.32 -4.61
CA VAL A 13 -9.73 -11.35 -4.74
C VAL A 13 -9.14 -9.94 -4.94
N MET A 14 -9.76 -9.11 -5.77
CA MET A 14 -9.29 -7.72 -5.97
C MET A 14 -9.44 -6.88 -4.69
N ILE A 15 -10.53 -7.03 -3.94
CA ILE A 15 -10.72 -6.37 -2.64
C ILE A 15 -9.66 -6.84 -1.63
N ALA A 16 -9.40 -8.15 -1.57
CA ALA A 16 -8.35 -8.70 -0.69
C ALA A 16 -6.96 -8.17 -1.04
N LEU A 17 -6.64 -8.07 -2.35
CA LEU A 17 -5.40 -7.43 -2.79
C LEU A 17 -5.33 -5.96 -2.38
N PHE A 18 -6.42 -5.23 -2.47
CA PHE A 18 -6.45 -3.82 -2.08
C PHE A 18 -6.23 -3.65 -0.57
N ALA A 19 -6.80 -4.52 0.25
CA ALA A 19 -6.52 -4.57 1.68
C ALA A 19 -5.04 -4.92 1.97
N MET A 20 -4.48 -5.89 1.25
CA MET A 20 -3.08 -6.28 1.36
C MET A 20 -2.12 -5.13 1.04
N ILE A 21 -2.40 -4.36 -0.03
CA ILE A 21 -1.61 -3.18 -0.39
C ILE A 21 -1.53 -2.22 0.80
N ALA A 22 -2.67 -1.90 1.42
CA ALA A 22 -2.71 -1.00 2.57
C ALA A 22 -1.97 -1.57 3.78
N PHE A 23 -2.11 -2.86 4.06
CA PHE A 23 -1.40 -3.52 5.16
C PHE A 23 0.10 -3.32 5.02
N VAL A 24 0.67 -3.67 3.87
CA VAL A 24 2.12 -3.60 3.64
C VAL A 24 2.62 -2.16 3.55
N THR A 25 1.89 -1.27 2.89
CA THR A 25 2.28 0.15 2.79
C THR A 25 2.33 0.80 4.17
N ASN A 26 1.34 0.54 5.03
CA ASN A 26 1.28 1.14 6.36
C ASN A 26 2.26 0.50 7.36
N LEU A 27 2.81 -0.69 7.07
CA LEU A 27 3.83 -1.32 7.91
C LEU A 27 5.12 -0.50 7.98
N CYS A 28 5.42 0.29 6.94
CA CYS A 28 6.64 1.11 6.90
C CYS A 28 6.69 2.17 8.01
N SER A 29 5.55 2.72 8.44
CA SER A 29 5.52 3.78 9.46
C SER A 29 5.90 3.27 10.86
N PRO A 30 5.32 2.20 11.42
CA PRO A 30 5.80 1.59 12.67
C PRO A 30 7.27 1.13 12.59
N MET A 31 7.71 0.61 11.46
CA MET A 31 9.11 0.20 11.26
C MET A 31 10.09 1.36 11.36
N ALA A 32 9.71 2.55 10.89
CA ALA A 32 10.53 3.75 11.01
C ALA A 32 10.78 4.11 12.49
N ASN A 33 9.79 3.93 13.35
CA ASN A 33 9.93 4.17 14.80
C ASN A 33 10.93 3.18 15.44
N ILE A 34 10.90 1.91 15.03
CA ILE A 34 11.86 0.88 15.50
C ILE A 34 13.28 1.24 15.09
N ILE A 35 13.46 1.64 13.83
CA ILE A 35 14.78 2.01 13.28
C ILE A 35 15.33 3.23 14.02
N LYS A 36 14.50 4.24 14.28
CA LYS A 36 14.88 5.43 15.02
C LYS A 36 15.31 5.11 16.45
N ALA A 37 14.64 4.16 17.10
CA ALA A 37 14.95 3.78 18.50
C ALA A 37 16.30 3.06 18.65
N GLN A 38 16.87 2.48 17.57
CA GLN A 38 18.14 1.74 17.63
C GLN A 38 19.40 2.61 17.59
N GLY A 39 19.28 3.90 17.29
CA GLY A 39 20.43 4.81 17.21
C GLY A 39 20.00 6.26 17.03
N ASP A 40 20.96 7.16 17.10
CA ASP A 40 20.76 8.59 16.85
C ASP A 40 20.59 8.86 15.33
N ILE A 41 19.54 8.26 14.76
CA ILE A 41 19.21 8.43 13.35
C ILE A 41 18.28 9.64 13.22
N PRO A 42 18.64 10.65 12.40
CA PRO A 42 17.75 11.77 12.11
C PRO A 42 16.38 11.27 11.62
N GLU A 43 15.32 11.91 12.06
CA GLU A 43 13.95 11.52 11.78
C GLU A 43 13.64 11.42 10.28
N ALA A 44 14.18 12.37 9.50
CA ALA A 44 14.06 12.33 8.04
C ALA A 44 14.68 11.06 7.44
N LEU A 45 15.80 10.57 7.99
CA LEU A 45 16.43 9.33 7.54
C LEU A 45 15.63 8.09 7.97
N ALA A 46 15.07 8.05 9.17
CA ALA A 46 14.23 6.95 9.64
C ALA A 46 12.98 6.78 8.74
N GLN A 47 12.42 7.89 8.24
CA GLN A 47 11.28 7.91 7.34
C GLN A 47 11.62 7.62 5.87
N ILE A 48 12.90 7.51 5.49
CA ILE A 48 13.29 7.22 4.10
C ILE A 48 12.66 5.92 3.60
N GLY A 49 12.48 4.91 4.47
CA GLY A 49 11.79 3.67 4.12
C GLY A 49 10.35 3.93 3.63
N ASN A 50 9.65 4.83 4.30
CA ASN A 50 8.31 5.25 3.90
C ASN A 50 8.33 6.08 2.60
N TYR A 51 9.21 7.07 2.51
CA TYR A 51 9.36 7.89 1.29
C TYR A 51 9.88 7.10 0.10
N GLY A 52 10.78 6.13 0.33
CA GLY A 52 11.30 5.22 -0.70
C GLY A 52 10.19 4.43 -1.39
N ASN A 53 9.16 4.04 -0.66
CA ASN A 53 7.97 3.42 -1.21
C ASN A 53 7.30 4.31 -2.26
N PHE A 54 7.14 5.61 -1.98
CA PHE A 54 6.50 6.55 -2.93
C PHE A 54 7.40 6.89 -4.11
N VAL A 55 8.73 6.93 -3.92
CA VAL A 55 9.68 7.04 -5.04
C VAL A 55 9.57 5.83 -5.95
N ALA A 56 9.40 4.63 -5.40
CA ALA A 56 9.14 3.43 -6.18
C ALA A 56 7.85 3.54 -7.02
N TYR A 57 6.77 4.13 -6.46
CA TYR A 57 5.54 4.42 -7.21
C TYR A 57 5.79 5.34 -8.40
N LEU A 58 6.58 6.41 -8.21
CA LEU A 58 6.92 7.35 -9.28
C LEU A 58 7.64 6.66 -10.44
N LEU A 59 8.60 5.79 -10.13
CA LEU A 59 9.40 5.09 -11.13
C LEU A 59 8.62 3.96 -11.81
N MET A 60 7.77 3.24 -11.07
CA MET A 60 7.10 2.04 -11.55
C MET A 60 5.73 2.31 -12.21
N GLY A 61 5.16 3.50 -12.07
CA GLY A 61 3.82 3.80 -12.58
C GLY A 61 3.67 3.56 -14.09
N ILE A 62 4.58 4.09 -14.91
CA ILE A 62 4.59 3.86 -16.36
C ILE A 62 4.93 2.40 -16.70
N PRO A 63 6.03 1.80 -16.17
CA PRO A 63 6.33 0.38 -16.41
C PRO A 63 5.19 -0.56 -16.00
N ALA A 64 4.49 -0.30 -14.90
CA ALA A 64 3.34 -1.12 -14.47
C ALA A 64 2.20 -1.10 -15.51
N GLY A 65 1.89 0.07 -16.07
CA GLY A 65 0.94 0.20 -17.17
C GLY A 65 1.37 -0.58 -18.41
N MET A 66 2.66 -0.53 -18.75
CA MET A 66 3.23 -1.32 -19.87
C MET A 66 3.17 -2.82 -19.61
N LEU A 67 3.39 -3.27 -18.37
CA LEU A 67 3.24 -4.69 -18.00
C LEU A 67 1.80 -5.16 -18.19
N ILE A 68 0.82 -4.36 -17.75
CA ILE A 68 -0.61 -4.68 -17.92
C ILE A 68 -0.94 -4.82 -19.41
N ALA A 69 -0.54 -3.85 -20.22
CA ALA A 69 -0.83 -3.87 -21.65
C ALA A 69 -0.13 -5.02 -22.39
N LYS A 70 1.03 -5.49 -21.92
CA LYS A 70 1.76 -6.60 -22.53
C LYS A 70 1.30 -7.98 -22.04
N PHE A 71 1.02 -8.12 -20.75
CA PHE A 71 0.80 -9.42 -20.10
C PHE A 71 -0.62 -9.61 -19.56
N GLY A 72 -1.44 -8.56 -19.55
CA GLY A 72 -2.76 -8.53 -18.93
C GLY A 72 -2.68 -8.31 -17.41
N TYR A 73 -3.84 -8.16 -16.79
CA TYR A 73 -3.96 -7.84 -15.36
C TYR A 73 -3.52 -8.98 -14.46
N LYS A 74 -3.93 -10.23 -14.76
CA LYS A 74 -3.62 -11.40 -13.92
C LYS A 74 -2.12 -11.68 -13.86
N LYS A 75 -1.45 -11.73 -15.01
CA LYS A 75 0.00 -11.98 -15.05
C LYS A 75 0.79 -10.84 -14.41
N THR A 76 0.35 -9.60 -14.64
CA THR A 76 0.97 -8.43 -14.00
C THR A 76 0.81 -8.45 -12.48
N ALA A 77 -0.35 -8.87 -11.96
CA ALA A 77 -0.54 -9.07 -10.52
C ALA A 77 0.40 -10.13 -9.95
N LEU A 78 0.56 -11.27 -10.63
CA LEU A 78 1.50 -12.32 -10.22
C LEU A 78 2.96 -11.84 -10.23
N ILE A 79 3.36 -11.07 -11.23
CA ILE A 79 4.69 -10.43 -11.28
C ILE A 79 4.83 -9.48 -10.09
N GLY A 80 3.85 -8.61 -9.84
CA GLY A 80 3.86 -7.70 -8.70
C GLY A 80 4.02 -8.43 -7.37
N LEU A 81 3.25 -9.49 -7.14
CA LEU A 81 3.32 -10.30 -5.93
C LEU A 81 4.68 -10.99 -5.76
N THR A 82 5.27 -11.50 -6.86
CA THR A 82 6.62 -12.07 -6.83
C THR A 82 7.65 -11.04 -6.40
N VAL A 83 7.58 -9.83 -6.97
CA VAL A 83 8.43 -8.70 -6.56
C VAL A 83 8.23 -8.36 -5.09
N GLY A 84 6.97 -8.36 -4.60
CA GLY A 84 6.65 -8.10 -3.20
C GLY A 84 7.23 -9.15 -2.25
N ILE A 85 7.12 -10.44 -2.59
CA ILE A 85 7.72 -11.55 -1.83
C ILE A 85 9.23 -11.34 -1.71
N ILE A 86 9.91 -11.03 -2.83
CA ILE A 86 11.35 -10.75 -2.83
C ILE A 86 11.66 -9.56 -1.94
N GLY A 87 10.90 -8.47 -2.03
CA GLY A 87 11.07 -7.27 -1.22
C GLY A 87 10.96 -7.55 0.28
N ILE A 88 9.94 -8.30 0.72
CA ILE A 88 9.79 -8.70 2.12
C ILE A 88 10.92 -9.63 2.57
N LEU A 89 11.36 -10.57 1.75
CA LEU A 89 12.49 -11.45 2.08
C LEU A 89 13.79 -10.64 2.26
N VAL A 90 14.03 -9.63 1.44
CA VAL A 90 15.16 -8.72 1.60
C VAL A 90 15.02 -7.90 2.88
N GLN A 91 13.83 -7.35 3.20
CA GLN A 91 13.61 -6.68 4.49
C GLN A 91 13.87 -7.61 5.67
N TRP A 92 13.36 -8.84 5.60
CA TRP A 92 13.56 -9.84 6.64
C TRP A 92 15.04 -10.23 6.79
N SER A 93 15.79 -10.29 5.69
CA SER A 93 17.23 -10.61 5.76
C SER A 93 18.03 -9.59 6.60
N SER A 94 17.56 -8.34 6.69
CA SER A 94 18.18 -7.32 7.56
C SER A 94 18.05 -7.64 9.06
N SER A 95 17.07 -8.46 9.46
CA SER A 95 16.87 -8.86 10.86
C SER A 95 17.93 -9.83 11.37
N PHE A 96 18.65 -10.52 10.49
CA PHE A 96 19.76 -11.43 10.84
C PHE A 96 21.10 -10.71 11.00
N MET A 97 21.16 -9.43 10.67
CA MET A 97 22.39 -8.64 10.74
C MET A 97 22.53 -7.98 12.10
N ASP A 98 23.76 -7.85 12.59
CA ASP A 98 24.02 -7.21 13.87
C ASP A 98 23.98 -5.68 13.73
N ALA A 99 22.91 -5.08 14.24
CA ALA A 99 22.72 -3.62 14.23
C ALA A 99 23.77 -2.89 15.10
N LYS A 100 24.31 -3.53 16.16
CA LYS A 100 25.36 -2.95 16.98
C LYS A 100 26.70 -2.86 16.24
N ALA A 101 26.97 -3.79 15.33
CA ALA A 101 28.18 -3.80 14.52
C ALA A 101 28.11 -2.78 13.36
N ASN A 102 26.98 -2.70 12.67
CA ASN A 102 26.81 -1.78 11.54
C ASN A 102 25.33 -1.45 11.26
N LEU A 103 24.78 -0.50 12.01
CA LEU A 103 23.41 -0.04 11.87
C LEU A 103 23.11 0.48 10.45
N GLY A 104 24.06 1.18 9.82
CA GLY A 104 23.90 1.71 8.47
C GLY A 104 23.69 0.62 7.42
N MET A 105 24.37 -0.51 7.54
CA MET A 105 24.22 -1.66 6.63
C MET A 105 22.86 -2.34 6.83
N VAL A 106 22.46 -2.58 8.07
CA VAL A 106 21.15 -3.16 8.41
C VAL A 106 20.01 -2.30 7.85
N PHE A 107 20.10 -0.99 8.08
CA PHE A 107 19.14 -0.03 7.56
C PHE A 107 19.15 0.01 6.02
N GLY A 108 20.33 0.01 5.40
CA GLY A 108 20.46 -0.02 3.93
C GLY A 108 19.78 -1.22 3.29
N VAL A 109 19.98 -2.43 3.84
CA VAL A 109 19.32 -3.65 3.34
C VAL A 109 17.80 -3.58 3.54
N TYR A 110 17.35 -3.10 4.70
CA TYR A 110 15.93 -2.88 4.94
C TYR A 110 15.32 -1.92 3.90
N LEU A 111 16.00 -0.79 3.62
CA LEU A 111 15.54 0.21 2.64
C LEU A 111 15.44 -0.36 1.22
N ILE A 112 16.42 -1.16 0.80
CA ILE A 112 16.38 -1.84 -0.51
C ILE A 112 15.15 -2.73 -0.58
N GLY A 113 14.89 -3.53 0.45
CA GLY A 113 13.69 -4.36 0.52
C GLY A 113 12.39 -3.54 0.49
N ALA A 114 12.32 -2.44 1.23
CA ALA A 114 11.17 -1.53 1.23
C ALA A 114 10.93 -0.90 -0.16
N PHE A 115 11.99 -0.51 -0.86
CA PHE A 115 11.91 0.02 -2.21
C PHE A 115 11.40 -1.01 -3.22
N ILE A 116 11.89 -2.26 -3.14
CA ILE A 116 11.40 -3.37 -3.97
C ILE A 116 9.93 -3.65 -3.67
N THR A 117 9.53 -3.64 -2.40
CA THR A 117 8.12 -3.79 -2.00
C THR A 117 7.26 -2.65 -2.54
N GLY A 118 7.79 -1.43 -2.61
CA GLY A 118 7.13 -0.28 -3.22
C GLY A 118 6.80 -0.49 -4.70
N PHE A 119 7.68 -1.13 -5.47
CA PHE A 119 7.37 -1.53 -6.85
C PHE A 119 6.18 -2.48 -6.92
N CYS A 120 6.13 -3.49 -6.05
CA CYS A 120 4.99 -4.38 -5.95
C CYS A 120 3.69 -3.61 -5.67
N MET A 121 3.71 -2.71 -4.70
CA MET A 121 2.51 -1.93 -4.33
C MET A 121 2.02 -1.08 -5.50
N CYS A 122 2.92 -0.45 -6.25
CA CYS A 122 2.57 0.30 -7.45
C CYS A 122 1.93 -0.60 -8.52
N ILE A 123 2.56 -1.73 -8.85
CA ILE A 123 2.05 -2.69 -9.83
C ILE A 123 0.64 -3.15 -9.44
N LEU A 124 0.44 -3.53 -8.19
CA LEU A 124 -0.86 -4.02 -7.71
C LEU A 124 -1.93 -2.92 -7.70
N ASN A 125 -1.60 -1.68 -7.36
CA ASN A 125 -2.54 -0.56 -7.46
C ASN A 125 -2.97 -0.30 -8.91
N CYS A 126 -2.04 -0.41 -9.86
CA CYS A 126 -2.36 -0.29 -11.29
C CYS A 126 -3.26 -1.42 -11.79
N VAL A 127 -3.23 -2.60 -11.15
CA VAL A 127 -4.10 -3.73 -11.48
C VAL A 127 -5.46 -3.60 -10.78
N VAL A 128 -5.46 -3.41 -9.45
CA VAL A 128 -6.65 -3.56 -8.61
C VAL A 128 -7.69 -2.48 -8.91
N ASN A 129 -7.28 -1.21 -9.00
CA ASN A 129 -8.24 -0.11 -9.18
C ASN A 129 -9.00 -0.20 -10.52
N PRO A 130 -8.35 -0.37 -11.69
CA PRO A 130 -9.07 -0.54 -12.94
C PRO A 130 -9.92 -1.82 -12.95
N MET A 131 -9.41 -2.93 -12.40
CA MET A 131 -10.16 -4.19 -12.37
C MET A 131 -11.41 -4.09 -11.51
N LEU A 132 -11.36 -3.46 -10.34
CA LEU A 132 -12.57 -3.21 -9.53
C LEU A 132 -13.58 -2.36 -10.29
N ASN A 133 -13.13 -1.34 -11.02
CA ASN A 133 -14.01 -0.52 -11.84
C ASN A 133 -14.70 -1.36 -12.92
N LEU A 134 -13.95 -2.14 -13.68
CA LEU A 134 -14.45 -2.99 -14.76
C LEU A 134 -15.40 -4.07 -14.26
N LEU A 135 -15.02 -4.79 -13.18
CA LEU A 135 -15.85 -5.83 -12.58
C LEU A 135 -17.13 -5.25 -11.94
N GLY A 136 -17.11 -3.98 -11.55
CA GLY A 136 -18.29 -3.24 -11.10
C GLY A 136 -19.25 -2.82 -12.23
N GLY A 137 -18.82 -2.93 -13.49
CA GLY A 137 -19.59 -2.51 -14.65
C GLY A 137 -19.27 -1.09 -15.15
N GLY A 138 -18.19 -0.48 -14.66
CA GLY A 138 -17.76 0.86 -15.03
C GLY A 138 -18.64 1.98 -14.44
N GLY A 139 -18.32 3.23 -14.74
CA GLY A 139 -19.08 4.40 -14.31
C GLY A 139 -19.33 4.44 -12.79
N ASN A 140 -20.52 4.87 -12.38
CA ASN A 140 -20.86 4.97 -10.95
C ASN A 140 -20.82 3.62 -10.21
N ALA A 141 -21.23 2.53 -10.85
CA ALA A 141 -21.21 1.20 -10.23
C ALA A 141 -19.78 0.69 -10.05
N GLY A 142 -18.89 0.95 -11.00
CA GLY A 142 -17.47 0.68 -10.87
C GLY A 142 -16.81 1.48 -9.76
N ASN A 143 -17.10 2.78 -9.70
CA ASN A 143 -16.60 3.67 -8.64
C ASN A 143 -17.09 3.22 -7.25
N GLN A 144 -18.35 2.78 -7.14
CA GLN A 144 -18.90 2.23 -5.90
C GLN A 144 -18.11 1.00 -5.44
N LEU A 145 -17.73 0.11 -6.37
CA LEU A 145 -16.95 -1.08 -6.03
C LEU A 145 -15.52 -0.73 -5.62
N ILE A 146 -14.88 0.28 -6.24
CA ILE A 146 -13.59 0.81 -5.78
C ILE A 146 -13.70 1.36 -4.36
N GLN A 147 -14.74 2.13 -4.05
CA GLN A 147 -14.98 2.65 -2.69
C GLN A 147 -15.19 1.52 -1.68
N THR A 148 -15.92 0.47 -2.06
CA THR A 148 -16.07 -0.73 -1.23
C THR A 148 -14.71 -1.38 -0.96
N GLY A 149 -13.88 -1.56 -1.98
CA GLY A 149 -12.49 -2.02 -1.81
C GLY A 149 -11.69 -1.09 -0.89
N GLY A 150 -11.89 0.23 -1.02
CA GLY A 150 -11.28 1.24 -0.18
C GLY A 150 -11.65 1.14 1.32
N VAL A 151 -12.85 0.64 1.65
CA VAL A 151 -13.24 0.35 3.04
C VAL A 151 -12.32 -0.73 3.62
N PHE A 152 -12.13 -1.84 2.90
CA PHE A 152 -11.23 -2.92 3.33
C PHE A 152 -9.75 -2.50 3.35
N ASN A 153 -9.35 -1.64 2.42
CA ASN A 153 -8.03 -1.01 2.42
C ASN A 153 -7.80 -0.21 3.72
N SER A 154 -8.74 0.65 4.11
CA SER A 154 -8.64 1.42 5.35
C SER A 154 -8.71 0.54 6.60
N LEU A 155 -9.53 -0.52 6.59
CA LEU A 155 -9.58 -1.49 7.69
C LEU A 155 -8.24 -2.20 7.88
N ALA A 156 -7.59 -2.58 6.78
CA ALA A 156 -6.26 -3.18 6.83
C ALA A 156 -5.20 -2.20 7.37
N ALA A 157 -5.30 -0.91 7.02
CA ALA A 157 -4.44 0.12 7.58
C ALA A 157 -4.60 0.25 9.11
N VAL A 158 -5.85 0.24 9.62
CA VAL A 158 -6.12 0.19 11.07
C VAL A 158 -5.50 -1.05 11.71
N ALA A 159 -5.69 -2.21 11.09
CA ALA A 159 -5.20 -3.48 11.62
C ALA A 159 -3.68 -3.51 11.78
N VAL A 160 -2.91 -2.86 10.89
CA VAL A 160 -1.44 -2.78 11.02
C VAL A 160 -1.02 -2.15 12.34
N TYR A 161 -1.59 -1.00 12.70
CA TYR A 161 -1.20 -0.30 13.93
C TYR A 161 -1.57 -1.11 15.17
N ILE A 162 -2.72 -1.79 15.16
CA ILE A 162 -3.14 -2.67 16.25
C ILE A 162 -2.20 -3.88 16.36
N ILE A 163 -1.90 -4.55 15.24
CA ILE A 163 -1.04 -5.73 15.20
C ILE A 163 0.38 -5.35 15.63
N MET A 164 0.93 -4.25 15.12
CA MET A 164 2.27 -3.81 15.50
C MET A 164 2.34 -3.44 16.99
N GLY A 165 1.34 -2.75 17.51
CA GLY A 165 1.25 -2.45 18.94
C GLY A 165 1.18 -3.72 19.80
N ALA A 166 0.43 -4.72 19.38
CA ALA A 166 0.31 -6.01 20.09
C ALA A 166 1.58 -6.87 20.02
N LEU A 167 2.30 -6.84 18.88
CA LEU A 167 3.50 -7.67 18.67
C LEU A 167 4.77 -7.08 19.30
N ILE A 168 4.93 -5.76 19.25
CA ILE A 168 6.17 -5.08 19.63
C ILE A 168 5.99 -4.37 20.99
N GLY A 169 4.77 -3.97 21.33
CA GLY A 169 4.50 -3.20 22.54
C GLY A 169 5.11 -1.80 22.48
N GLU A 170 5.78 -1.39 23.55
CA GLU A 170 6.49 -0.11 23.58
C GLU A 170 7.84 -0.21 22.85
N VAL A 171 8.05 0.69 21.89
CA VAL A 171 9.33 0.79 21.18
C VAL A 171 10.34 1.48 22.09
N THR A 172 11.41 0.77 22.44
CA THR A 172 12.50 1.23 23.29
C THR A 172 13.83 1.20 22.52
N ALA A 173 14.89 1.75 23.10
CA ALA A 173 16.24 1.68 22.52
C ALA A 173 16.78 0.23 22.37
N GLU A 174 16.16 -0.73 23.05
CA GLU A 174 16.52 -2.16 22.95
C GLU A 174 15.72 -2.89 21.85
N THR A 175 14.63 -2.28 21.34
CA THR A 175 13.79 -2.88 20.30
C THR A 175 14.58 -3.00 19.00
N LYS A 176 14.67 -4.21 18.45
CA LYS A 176 15.42 -4.52 17.22
C LYS A 176 14.48 -4.68 16.02
N ILE A 177 15.03 -4.55 14.81
CA ILE A 177 14.30 -4.91 13.59
C ILE A 177 13.85 -6.37 13.63
N ALA A 178 14.60 -7.24 14.31
CA ALA A 178 14.25 -8.64 14.51
C ALA A 178 12.91 -8.82 15.26
N ASP A 179 12.53 -7.90 16.14
CA ASP A 179 11.27 -7.96 16.90
C ASP A 179 10.06 -7.71 15.98
N ALA A 180 10.26 -7.08 14.83
CA ALA A 180 9.26 -6.92 13.80
C ALA A 180 9.16 -8.12 12.83
N THR A 181 10.02 -9.15 12.98
CA THR A 181 9.98 -10.37 12.14
C THR A 181 8.57 -10.99 12.07
N PRO A 182 7.80 -11.13 13.16
CA PRO A 182 6.44 -11.67 13.07
C PRO A 182 5.55 -10.89 12.11
N ALA A 183 5.61 -9.56 12.13
CA ALA A 183 4.84 -8.71 11.23
C ALA A 183 5.27 -8.87 9.75
N LEU A 184 6.57 -8.97 9.49
CA LEU A 184 7.10 -9.27 8.15
C LEU A 184 6.69 -10.66 7.67
N MET A 185 6.64 -11.65 8.56
CA MET A 185 6.18 -13.01 8.22
C MET A 185 4.68 -13.04 7.94
N ILE A 186 3.87 -12.28 8.66
CA ILE A 186 2.44 -12.10 8.34
C ILE A 186 2.31 -11.48 6.95
N ALA A 187 3.05 -10.42 6.64
CA ALA A 187 3.03 -9.81 5.31
C ALA A 187 3.45 -10.80 4.21
N LEU A 188 4.52 -11.57 4.43
CA LEU A 188 4.97 -12.61 3.51
C LEU A 188 3.88 -13.67 3.29
N GLY A 189 3.26 -14.15 4.36
CA GLY A 189 2.17 -15.13 4.29
C GLY A 189 0.99 -14.60 3.47
N ILE A 190 0.60 -13.35 3.68
CA ILE A 190 -0.45 -12.68 2.91
C ILE A 190 -0.09 -12.62 1.42
N PHE A 191 1.15 -12.27 1.06
CA PHE A 191 1.60 -12.27 -0.34
C PHE A 191 1.56 -13.65 -0.99
N VAL A 192 2.04 -14.68 -0.28
CA VAL A 192 2.04 -16.05 -0.79
C VAL A 192 0.60 -16.54 -1.00
N VAL A 193 -0.29 -16.31 -0.04
CA VAL A 193 -1.71 -16.68 -0.16
C VAL A 193 -2.36 -15.93 -1.32
N ALA A 194 -2.09 -14.64 -1.47
CA ALA A 194 -2.61 -13.85 -2.59
C ALA A 194 -2.10 -14.36 -3.94
N PHE A 195 -0.80 -14.70 -4.02
CA PHE A 195 -0.21 -15.28 -5.24
C PHE A 195 -0.90 -16.58 -5.64
N ILE A 196 -1.04 -17.51 -4.69
CA ILE A 196 -1.71 -18.80 -4.92
C ILE A 196 -3.17 -18.57 -5.33
N THR A 197 -3.89 -17.68 -4.63
CA THR A 197 -5.28 -17.39 -4.91
C THR A 197 -5.47 -16.83 -6.34
N ILE A 198 -4.65 -15.85 -6.75
CA ILE A 198 -4.72 -15.29 -8.10
C ILE A 198 -4.36 -16.32 -9.15
N MET A 199 -3.36 -17.17 -8.89
CA MET A 199 -2.93 -18.20 -9.84
C MET A 199 -4.11 -19.12 -10.21
N PHE A 200 -4.94 -19.50 -9.26
CA PHE A 200 -6.08 -20.39 -9.48
C PHE A 200 -7.40 -19.67 -9.81
N THR A 201 -7.51 -18.36 -9.58
CA THR A 201 -8.72 -17.60 -9.91
C THR A 201 -8.80 -17.32 -11.39
N LYS A 202 -9.94 -17.63 -12.02
CA LYS A 202 -10.23 -17.16 -13.38
C LYS A 202 -10.64 -15.69 -13.32
N ILE A 203 -9.89 -14.86 -14.03
CA ILE A 203 -10.15 -13.44 -14.18
C ILE A 203 -10.38 -13.18 -15.65
N ASP A 204 -11.60 -12.79 -16.01
CA ASP A 204 -11.92 -12.38 -17.36
C ASP A 204 -11.33 -10.99 -17.60
N GLU A 205 -10.33 -10.92 -18.46
CA GLU A 205 -9.60 -9.70 -18.74
C GLU A 205 -10.14 -9.03 -20.00
N PRO A 206 -10.26 -7.70 -20.03
CA PRO A 206 -10.57 -6.98 -21.26
C PRO A 206 -9.43 -7.15 -22.27
N GLU A 207 -9.76 -7.06 -23.56
CA GLU A 207 -8.75 -7.00 -24.60
C GLU A 207 -7.77 -5.87 -24.35
N GLN A 208 -6.49 -6.17 -24.36
CA GLN A 208 -5.45 -5.19 -24.11
C GLN A 208 -5.16 -4.40 -25.40
N ALA A 209 -5.22 -3.08 -25.31
CA ALA A 209 -4.77 -2.23 -26.41
C ALA A 209 -3.22 -2.30 -26.52
N PRO A 210 -2.67 -2.28 -27.74
CA PRO A 210 -1.22 -2.25 -27.92
C PRO A 210 -0.61 -1.01 -27.25
N VAL A 211 0.54 -1.20 -26.59
CA VAL A 211 1.25 -0.11 -25.92
C VAL A 211 1.85 0.81 -26.99
N ASP A 212 1.38 2.03 -27.06
CA ASP A 212 2.04 3.10 -27.81
C ASP A 212 2.46 4.21 -26.84
N VAL A 213 3.77 4.36 -26.70
CA VAL A 213 4.35 5.42 -25.84
C VAL A 213 3.92 6.82 -26.29
N ASN A 214 3.61 6.99 -27.59
CA ASN A 214 3.10 8.25 -28.12
C ASN A 214 1.70 8.58 -27.60
N LEU A 215 0.88 7.57 -27.25
CA LEU A 215 -0.42 7.79 -26.63
C LEU A 215 -0.28 8.42 -25.24
N ILE A 216 0.76 8.05 -24.49
CA ILE A 216 1.04 8.66 -23.17
C ILE A 216 1.35 10.15 -23.34
N LYS A 217 2.21 10.50 -24.31
CA LYS A 217 2.50 11.91 -24.64
C LYS A 217 1.26 12.64 -25.15
N GLY A 218 0.41 11.94 -25.91
CA GLY A 218 -0.86 12.48 -26.39
C GLY A 218 -1.83 12.79 -25.25
N ALA A 219 -1.92 11.94 -24.23
CA ALA A 219 -2.79 12.14 -23.07
C ALA A 219 -2.42 13.39 -22.27
N LEU A 220 -1.14 13.75 -22.18
CA LEU A 220 -0.66 14.94 -21.49
C LEU A 220 -1.15 16.26 -22.14
N LYS A 221 -1.65 16.24 -23.38
CA LYS A 221 -2.23 17.40 -24.03
C LYS A 221 -3.63 17.74 -23.50
N TYR A 222 -4.31 16.80 -22.87
CA TYR A 222 -5.64 17.00 -22.33
C TYR A 222 -5.57 17.60 -20.92
N ARG A 223 -6.04 18.85 -20.76
CA ARG A 223 -6.00 19.57 -19.48
C ARG A 223 -6.65 18.81 -18.33
N HIS A 224 -7.75 18.09 -18.59
CA HIS A 224 -8.44 17.30 -17.56
C HIS A 224 -7.60 16.14 -17.07
N PHE A 225 -6.81 15.51 -17.93
CA PHE A 225 -5.87 14.46 -17.56
C PHE A 225 -4.76 15.00 -16.65
N VAL A 226 -4.16 16.14 -17.02
CA VAL A 226 -3.09 16.77 -16.22
C VAL A 226 -3.63 17.26 -14.88
N LEU A 227 -4.81 17.89 -14.85
CA LEU A 227 -5.46 18.30 -13.60
C LEU A 227 -5.82 17.10 -12.72
N GLY A 228 -6.23 15.97 -13.32
CA GLY A 228 -6.48 14.72 -12.61
C GLY A 228 -5.21 14.17 -11.96
N ILE A 229 -4.08 14.17 -12.65
CA ILE A 229 -2.78 13.80 -12.09
C ILE A 229 -2.43 14.70 -10.89
N LEU A 230 -2.56 16.01 -11.05
CA LEU A 230 -2.30 16.97 -9.97
C LEU A 230 -3.23 16.76 -8.78
N GLY A 231 -4.53 16.52 -9.05
CA GLY A 231 -5.53 16.25 -8.01
C GLY A 231 -5.18 15.00 -7.20
N ILE A 232 -4.81 13.89 -7.86
CA ILE A 232 -4.39 12.65 -7.20
C ILE A 232 -3.10 12.86 -6.42
N PHE A 233 -2.13 13.61 -6.96
CA PHE A 233 -0.88 13.94 -6.28
C PHE A 233 -1.12 14.68 -4.97
N LEU A 234 -1.95 15.72 -4.99
CA LEU A 234 -2.29 16.49 -3.79
C LEU A 234 -3.10 15.65 -2.79
N TYR A 235 -4.06 14.86 -3.27
CA TYR A 235 -4.86 13.96 -2.46
C TYR A 235 -3.98 12.95 -1.71
N MET A 236 -3.08 12.24 -2.43
CA MET A 236 -2.19 11.27 -1.82
C MET A 236 -1.21 11.93 -0.82
N GLY A 237 -0.74 13.14 -1.10
CA GLY A 237 0.08 13.92 -0.19
C GLY A 237 -0.63 14.18 1.15
N ILE A 238 -1.91 14.51 1.12
CA ILE A 238 -2.74 14.72 2.33
C ILE A 238 -3.08 13.38 2.99
N GLU A 239 -3.55 12.41 2.21
CA GLU A 239 -4.01 11.10 2.74
C GLU A 239 -2.92 10.37 3.53
N VAL A 240 -1.71 10.34 3.01
CA VAL A 240 -0.59 9.62 3.64
C VAL A 240 0.26 10.53 4.51
N GLY A 241 0.45 11.78 4.11
CA GLY A 241 1.26 12.74 4.83
C GLY A 241 0.66 13.07 6.20
N THR A 242 -0.64 13.32 6.27
CA THR A 242 -1.29 13.69 7.54
C THR A 242 -1.08 12.65 8.64
N PRO A 243 -1.41 11.36 8.49
CA PRO A 243 -1.21 10.37 9.54
C PRO A 243 0.26 10.17 9.88
N THR A 244 1.17 10.27 8.90
CA THR A 244 2.60 10.16 9.13
C THR A 244 3.09 11.31 10.01
N TYR A 245 2.77 12.56 9.66
CA TYR A 245 3.17 13.73 10.45
C TYR A 245 2.52 13.77 11.83
N VAL A 246 1.26 13.37 11.95
CA VAL A 246 0.59 13.27 13.26
C VAL A 246 1.31 12.24 14.15
N ASN A 247 1.63 11.08 13.63
CA ASN A 247 2.39 10.07 14.38
C ASN A 247 3.73 10.62 14.86
N MET A 248 4.49 11.22 13.95
CA MET A 248 5.78 11.84 14.24
C MET A 248 5.68 12.93 15.32
N TYR A 249 4.73 13.83 15.18
CA TYR A 249 4.51 14.92 16.13
C TYR A 249 4.19 14.41 17.53
N LEU A 250 3.29 13.41 17.63
CA LEU A 250 2.87 12.85 18.90
C LEU A 250 4.02 12.14 19.64
N VAL A 251 4.85 11.39 18.89
CA VAL A 251 5.97 10.62 19.46
C VAL A 251 7.16 11.52 19.82
N ASN A 252 7.41 12.59 19.04
CA ASN A 252 8.61 13.42 19.18
C ASN A 252 8.39 14.70 20.00
N THR A 253 7.21 14.89 20.58
CA THR A 253 6.92 16.02 21.46
C THR A 253 6.89 15.54 22.91
N PRO A 254 8.02 15.61 23.66
CA PRO A 254 8.14 15.04 25.00
C PRO A 254 7.11 15.59 25.99
N GLU A 255 6.69 16.86 25.78
CA GLU A 255 5.70 17.54 26.62
C GLU A 255 4.32 16.86 26.60
N LEU A 256 4.01 16.10 25.53
CA LEU A 256 2.75 15.39 25.41
C LEU A 256 2.73 14.07 26.19
N GLY A 257 3.89 13.49 26.51
CA GLY A 257 4.01 12.23 27.22
C GLY A 257 3.34 11.04 26.51
N ILE A 258 3.19 11.13 25.19
CA ILE A 258 2.50 10.11 24.38
C ILE A 258 3.53 9.10 23.89
N ASN A 259 3.34 7.83 24.25
CA ASN A 259 4.17 6.76 23.73
C ASN A 259 3.80 6.36 22.29
N ALA A 260 4.68 5.64 21.61
CA ALA A 260 4.50 5.22 20.21
C ALA A 260 3.25 4.36 19.99
N ALA A 261 2.86 3.53 20.97
CA ALA A 261 1.66 2.70 20.88
C ALA A 261 0.38 3.57 20.89
N THR A 262 0.29 4.55 21.78
CA THR A 262 -0.83 5.49 21.84
C THR A 262 -0.90 6.38 20.59
N ALA A 263 0.23 6.86 20.11
CA ALA A 263 0.31 7.61 18.87
C ALA A 263 -0.20 6.77 17.67
N GLY A 264 0.18 5.48 17.61
CA GLY A 264 -0.34 4.54 16.63
C GLY A 264 -1.86 4.36 16.69
N LEU A 265 -2.44 4.28 17.89
CA LEU A 265 -3.90 4.19 18.06
C LEU A 265 -4.60 5.48 17.58
N ILE A 266 -4.05 6.65 17.83
CA ILE A 266 -4.59 7.93 17.32
C ILE A 266 -4.58 7.93 15.79
N VAL A 267 -3.50 7.47 15.17
CA VAL A 267 -3.43 7.31 13.71
C VAL A 267 -4.43 6.26 13.19
N ALA A 268 -4.65 5.19 13.95
CA ALA A 268 -5.69 4.21 13.61
C ALA A 268 -7.09 4.83 13.57
N VAL A 269 -7.40 5.80 14.47
CA VAL A 269 -8.67 6.55 14.42
C VAL A 269 -8.81 7.33 13.11
N TYR A 270 -7.73 7.95 12.60
CA TYR A 270 -7.75 8.63 11.29
C TYR A 270 -8.18 7.67 10.18
N TRP A 271 -7.57 6.49 10.10
CA TRP A 271 -7.92 5.48 9.10
C TRP A 271 -9.33 4.92 9.28
N PHE A 272 -9.76 4.79 10.53
CA PHE A 272 -11.14 4.37 10.85
C PHE A 272 -12.17 5.39 10.36
N LEU A 273 -11.95 6.68 10.59
CA LEU A 273 -12.83 7.75 10.09
C LEU A 273 -12.83 7.78 8.55
N MET A 274 -11.69 7.57 7.92
CA MET A 274 -11.60 7.43 6.46
C MET A 274 -12.39 6.22 5.95
N MET A 275 -12.33 5.10 6.65
CA MET A 275 -13.13 3.91 6.34
C MET A 275 -14.63 4.23 6.37
N ILE A 276 -15.11 4.94 7.39
CA ILE A 276 -16.52 5.39 7.50
C ILE A 276 -16.86 6.27 6.29
N GLY A 277 -16.01 7.25 5.96
CA GLY A 277 -16.23 8.12 4.81
C GLY A 277 -16.36 7.36 3.48
N ARG A 278 -15.47 6.39 3.25
CA ARG A 278 -15.52 5.51 2.08
C ARG A 278 -16.76 4.62 2.06
N PHE A 279 -17.18 4.11 3.21
CA PHE A 279 -18.40 3.32 3.34
C PHE A 279 -19.65 4.16 3.01
N VAL A 280 -19.74 5.38 3.53
CA VAL A 280 -20.81 6.33 3.19
C VAL A 280 -20.78 6.64 1.70
N GLY A 281 -19.60 6.96 1.13
CA GLY A 281 -19.43 7.21 -0.30
C GLY A 281 -19.86 6.03 -1.17
N ALA A 282 -19.52 4.79 -0.76
CA ALA A 282 -19.97 3.57 -1.44
C ALA A 282 -21.51 3.43 -1.40
N SER A 283 -22.13 3.78 -0.28
CA SER A 283 -23.59 3.65 -0.08
C SER A 283 -24.41 4.66 -0.88
N ILE A 284 -23.90 5.88 -1.05
CA ILE A 284 -24.61 6.98 -1.75
C ILE A 284 -24.18 7.12 -3.23
N GLY A 285 -23.12 6.45 -3.65
CA GLY A 285 -22.48 6.62 -4.96
C GLY A 285 -23.40 6.40 -6.19
N ASN A 286 -24.50 5.65 -6.01
CA ASN A 286 -25.53 5.51 -7.05
C ASN A 286 -26.52 6.68 -7.11
N LYS A 287 -26.60 7.51 -6.05
CA LYS A 287 -27.56 8.61 -5.93
C LYS A 287 -26.93 9.96 -6.24
N VAL A 288 -25.62 10.06 -6.13
CA VAL A 288 -24.87 11.29 -6.36
C VAL A 288 -23.94 11.06 -7.55
N SER A 289 -24.14 11.84 -8.62
CA SER A 289 -23.24 11.84 -9.77
C SER A 289 -21.86 12.37 -9.34
N SER A 290 -20.82 11.61 -9.61
CA SER A 290 -19.42 12.03 -9.43
C SER A 290 -18.98 12.94 -10.56
#